data_638e85f9e07481c491e864dad8e9fa09
#
_entry.id   638e85f9e07481c491e864dad8e9fa09
#
_cell.length_a   1.000
_cell.length_b   1.000
_cell.length_c   1.000
_cell.angle_alpha   90.00
_cell.angle_beta   90.00
_cell.angle_gamma   90.00
#
_symmetry.space_group_name_H-M   'P 1'
#
loop_
_entity.id
_entity.type
_entity.pdbx_description
1 polymer ?
#
loop_
_entity_poly.entity_id
_entity_poly.type
_entity_poly.pdbx_seq_one_letter_code
_entity_poly.pdbx_strand_id
1 'polypeptide(L)'
;MSDTIFGKIIRGDIPSEFLYEDEHCIAINDIRPQAPVHVLIIPKRSIPRLVDAQASDQALLGHLMLVAGKLAEQLGVGEAFRLVVNNGAGAGQTVFHLHLHIIGGRQFAEGHMAG
;
A
#
# COMPACT_ATOMS: atom_id res chain seq x y z
N MET A 1 17.09 8.20 -4.10
CA MET A 1 16.23 8.92 -3.16
C MET A 1 14.94 9.30 -3.87
N SER A 2 13.81 9.13 -3.22
CA SER A 2 12.52 9.39 -3.83
C SER A 2 12.05 10.81 -3.52
N ASP A 3 11.64 11.54 -4.57
CA ASP A 3 11.02 12.87 -4.45
C ASP A 3 9.50 12.80 -4.54
N THR A 4 8.93 11.60 -4.56
CA THR A 4 7.49 11.45 -4.53
C THR A 4 6.93 11.89 -3.19
N ILE A 5 5.61 12.14 -3.15
CA ILE A 5 4.94 12.50 -1.90
C ILE A 5 5.17 11.42 -0.83
N PHE A 6 5.20 10.14 -1.21
CA PHE A 6 5.45 9.05 -0.27
C PHE A 6 6.88 9.08 0.28
N GLY A 7 7.87 9.37 -0.56
CA GLY A 7 9.24 9.55 -0.11
C GLY A 7 9.35 10.69 0.90
N LYS A 8 8.64 11.78 0.64
CA LYS A 8 8.62 12.94 1.55
C LYS A 8 7.95 12.60 2.88
N ILE A 9 6.86 11.84 2.86
CA ILE A 9 6.18 11.38 4.07
C ILE A 9 7.11 10.49 4.89
N ILE A 10 7.79 9.55 4.23
CA ILE A 10 8.71 8.63 4.90
C ILE A 10 9.85 9.37 5.58
N ARG A 11 10.39 10.42 4.94
CA ARG A 11 11.47 11.23 5.52
C ARG A 11 11.00 12.20 6.59
N GLY A 12 9.69 12.38 6.75
CA GLY A 12 9.14 13.35 7.69
C GLY A 12 9.06 14.77 7.14
N ASP A 13 9.30 14.99 5.84
CA ASP A 13 9.18 16.31 5.21
C ASP A 13 7.74 16.76 5.11
N ILE A 14 6.81 15.81 5.01
CA ILE A 14 5.37 16.06 5.00
C ILE A 14 4.78 15.30 6.19
N PRO A 15 4.03 15.97 7.09
CA PRO A 15 3.41 15.31 8.24
C PRO A 15 2.35 14.31 7.78
N SER A 16 2.28 13.16 8.44
CA SER A 16 1.25 12.15 8.19
C SER A 16 1.13 11.28 9.43
N GLU A 17 -0.09 10.80 9.68
CA GLU A 17 -0.33 9.87 10.77
C GLU A 17 -0.04 8.46 10.30
N PHE A 18 0.90 7.80 10.92
CA PHE A 18 1.23 6.41 10.60
C PHE A 18 0.35 5.49 11.43
N LEU A 19 -0.38 4.62 10.74
CA LEU A 19 -1.14 3.54 11.38
C LEU A 19 -0.21 2.40 11.80
N TYR A 20 0.91 2.28 11.13
CA TYR A 20 1.90 1.25 11.36
C TYR A 20 3.24 1.74 10.83
N GLU A 21 4.31 1.35 11.49
CA GLU A 21 5.66 1.59 11.00
C GLU A 21 6.59 0.52 11.53
N ASP A 22 7.45 0.02 10.67
CA ASP A 22 8.59 -0.79 11.07
C ASP A 22 9.81 -0.33 10.28
N GLU A 23 10.90 -1.08 10.39
CA GLU A 23 12.16 -0.75 9.73
C GLU A 23 12.04 -0.72 8.19
N HIS A 24 11.04 -1.39 7.62
CA HIS A 24 10.92 -1.62 6.18
C HIS A 24 9.77 -0.88 5.51
N CYS A 25 8.73 -0.52 6.26
CA CYS A 25 7.55 0.08 5.66
C CYS A 25 6.75 0.92 6.64
N ILE A 26 5.83 1.70 6.07
CA ILE A 26 4.83 2.46 6.83
C ILE A 26 3.44 2.13 6.30
N ALA A 27 2.41 2.44 7.07
CA ALA A 27 1.03 2.37 6.60
C ALA A 27 0.31 3.65 6.98
N ILE A 28 -0.46 4.19 6.04
CA ILE A 28 -1.23 5.42 6.22
C ILE A 28 -2.62 5.25 5.62
N ASN A 29 -3.59 6.06 6.07
CA ASN A 29 -4.89 6.11 5.42
C ASN A 29 -4.78 6.77 4.06
N ASP A 30 -5.54 6.26 3.07
CA ASP A 30 -5.67 6.94 1.79
C ASP A 30 -6.53 8.20 2.00
N ILE A 31 -6.10 9.32 1.43
CA ILE A 31 -6.82 10.60 1.57
C ILE A 31 -8.09 10.66 0.72
N ARG A 32 -8.25 9.71 -0.23
CA ARG A 32 -9.45 9.57 -1.06
C ARG A 32 -9.95 8.13 -0.96
N PRO A 33 -10.48 7.73 0.21
CA PRO A 33 -10.81 6.33 0.42
C PRO A 33 -11.90 5.84 -0.51
N GLN A 34 -11.73 4.64 -1.03
CA GLN A 34 -12.69 3.97 -1.91
C GLN A 34 -13.57 3.00 -1.13
N ALA A 35 -13.36 2.89 0.18
CA ALA A 35 -14.10 2.02 1.07
C ALA A 35 -13.93 2.53 2.51
N PRO A 36 -14.75 2.05 3.48
CA PRO A 36 -14.59 2.44 4.88
C PRO A 36 -13.19 2.19 5.43
N VAL A 37 -12.53 1.13 4.97
CA VAL A 37 -11.11 0.90 5.25
C VAL A 37 -10.37 0.99 3.92
N HIS A 38 -9.47 1.95 3.82
CA HIS A 38 -8.60 2.09 2.65
C HIS A 38 -7.25 2.59 3.13
N VAL A 39 -6.31 1.68 3.24
CA VAL A 39 -5.00 1.92 3.84
C VAL A 39 -3.91 1.60 2.81
N LEU A 40 -2.87 2.40 2.81
CA LEU A 40 -1.71 2.20 1.94
C LEU A 40 -0.55 1.65 2.75
N ILE A 41 0.08 0.59 2.25
CA ILE A 41 1.34 0.07 2.79
C ILE A 41 2.44 0.48 1.83
N ILE A 42 3.44 1.18 2.34
CA ILE A 42 4.46 1.82 1.52
C ILE A 42 5.84 1.39 2.03
N PRO A 43 6.64 0.71 1.20
CA PRO A 43 8.00 0.36 1.61
C PRO A 43 8.87 1.61 1.72
N LYS A 44 9.78 1.62 2.68
CA LYS A 44 10.73 2.72 2.84
C LYS A 44 11.72 2.77 1.68
N ARG A 45 12.06 1.61 1.12
CA ARG A 45 12.85 1.53 -0.09
C ARG A 45 12.03 2.01 -1.29
N SER A 46 12.59 2.91 -2.08
CA SER A 46 11.91 3.46 -3.25
C SER A 46 12.01 2.48 -4.43
N ILE A 47 10.90 1.82 -4.75
CA ILE A 47 10.73 1.00 -5.95
C ILE A 47 9.58 1.68 -6.71
N PRO A 48 9.82 2.23 -7.92
CA PRO A 48 8.77 3.02 -8.59
C PRO A 48 7.51 2.22 -8.91
N ARG A 49 7.66 1.03 -9.53
CA ARG A 49 6.54 0.16 -9.94
C ARG A 49 6.87 -1.26 -9.53
N LEU A 50 5.83 -2.09 -9.42
CA LEU A 50 6.04 -3.51 -9.10
C LEU A 50 6.97 -4.19 -10.11
N VAL A 51 6.80 -3.89 -11.39
CA VAL A 51 7.62 -4.49 -12.45
C VAL A 51 9.10 -4.09 -12.35
N ASP A 52 9.41 -3.03 -11.63
CA ASP A 52 10.79 -2.58 -11.40
C ASP A 52 11.46 -3.31 -10.23
N ALA A 53 10.72 -4.10 -9.47
CA ALA A 53 11.29 -4.88 -8.37
C ALA A 53 12.21 -5.97 -8.91
N GLN A 54 13.23 -6.30 -8.14
CA GLN A 54 14.24 -7.29 -8.52
C GLN A 54 14.21 -8.48 -7.57
N ALA A 55 14.93 -9.54 -7.92
CA ALA A 55 15.00 -10.74 -7.08
C ALA A 55 15.49 -10.42 -5.66
N SER A 56 16.36 -9.43 -5.51
CA SER A 56 16.84 -8.98 -4.21
C SER A 56 15.76 -8.31 -3.35
N ASP A 57 14.63 -7.96 -3.94
CA ASP A 57 13.50 -7.37 -3.21
C ASP A 57 12.51 -8.42 -2.69
N GLN A 58 12.78 -9.70 -2.90
CA GLN A 58 11.84 -10.77 -2.54
C GLN A 58 11.45 -10.75 -1.07
N ALA A 59 12.42 -10.60 -0.17
CA ALA A 59 12.13 -10.56 1.26
C ALA A 59 11.28 -9.34 1.62
N LEU A 60 11.55 -8.20 1.03
CA LEU A 60 10.77 -6.98 1.25
C LEU A 60 9.33 -7.17 0.79
N LEU A 61 9.13 -7.70 -0.43
CA LEU A 61 7.78 -7.88 -0.97
C LEU A 61 6.98 -8.87 -0.13
N GLY A 62 7.60 -9.96 0.31
CA GLY A 62 6.98 -10.90 1.24
C GLY A 62 6.61 -10.25 2.56
N HIS A 63 7.48 -9.39 3.08
CA HIS A 63 7.21 -8.64 4.30
C HIS A 63 5.98 -7.74 4.15
N LEU A 64 5.86 -7.02 3.03
CA LEU A 64 4.70 -6.17 2.78
C LEU A 64 3.40 -6.97 2.77
N MET A 65 3.41 -8.17 2.18
CA MET A 65 2.24 -9.05 2.16
C MET A 65 1.85 -9.50 3.56
N LEU A 66 2.82 -9.85 4.40
CA LEU A 66 2.56 -10.26 5.78
C LEU A 66 2.01 -9.09 6.60
N VAL A 67 2.57 -7.91 6.43
CA VAL A 67 2.08 -6.70 7.11
C VAL A 67 0.64 -6.40 6.69
N ALA A 68 0.32 -6.58 5.39
CA ALA A 68 -1.03 -6.35 4.89
C ALA A 68 -2.06 -7.23 5.61
N GLY A 69 -1.77 -8.52 5.74
CA GLY A 69 -2.67 -9.45 6.45
C GLY A 69 -2.85 -9.08 7.91
N LYS A 70 -1.75 -8.80 8.61
CA LYS A 70 -1.80 -8.41 10.03
C LYS A 70 -2.57 -7.12 10.24
N LEU A 71 -2.31 -6.13 9.40
CA LEU A 71 -2.95 -4.82 9.53
C LEU A 71 -4.45 -4.90 9.21
N ALA A 72 -4.83 -5.69 8.19
CA ALA A 72 -6.24 -5.92 7.88
C ALA A 72 -6.97 -6.53 9.07
N GLU A 73 -6.35 -7.50 9.77
CA GLU A 73 -6.89 -8.08 11.00
C GLU A 73 -7.12 -7.00 12.06
N GLN A 74 -6.09 -6.18 12.32
CA GLN A 74 -6.16 -5.12 13.32
C GLN A 74 -7.23 -4.08 13.00
N LEU A 75 -7.47 -3.84 11.70
CA LEU A 75 -8.47 -2.87 11.24
C LEU A 75 -9.88 -3.46 11.17
N GLY A 76 -10.04 -4.73 11.54
CA GLY A 76 -11.34 -5.39 11.59
C GLY A 76 -11.85 -5.89 10.25
N VAL A 77 -11.01 -5.96 9.21
CA VAL A 77 -11.41 -6.43 7.88
C VAL A 77 -10.68 -7.71 7.47
N GLY A 78 -10.04 -8.40 8.42
CA GLY A 78 -9.25 -9.60 8.13
C GLY A 78 -9.99 -10.71 7.44
N GLU A 79 -11.34 -10.80 7.63
CA GLU A 79 -12.14 -11.84 7.00
C GLU A 79 -12.45 -11.57 5.54
N ALA A 80 -12.41 -10.30 5.11
CA ALA A 80 -12.74 -9.95 3.72
C ALA A 80 -12.17 -8.60 3.37
N PHE A 81 -11.13 -8.61 2.55
CA PHE A 81 -10.54 -7.39 2.02
C PHE A 81 -9.87 -7.68 0.69
N ARG A 82 -9.65 -6.64 -0.09
CA ARG A 82 -8.84 -6.72 -1.30
C ARG A 82 -7.51 -6.07 -1.07
N LEU A 83 -6.47 -6.67 -1.65
CA LEU A 83 -5.15 -6.09 -1.70
C LEU A 83 -4.86 -5.75 -3.15
N VAL A 84 -4.59 -4.47 -3.44
CA VAL A 84 -4.43 -3.99 -4.81
C VAL A 84 -3.07 -3.34 -4.97
N VAL A 85 -2.40 -3.66 -6.06
CA VAL A 85 -1.16 -3.00 -6.48
C VAL A 85 -1.37 -2.51 -7.90
N ASN A 86 -1.30 -1.20 -8.10
CA ASN A 86 -1.40 -0.61 -9.43
C ASN A 86 0.01 -0.45 -9.99
N ASN A 87 0.25 -0.98 -11.18
CA ASN A 87 1.54 -0.88 -11.84
C ASN A 87 1.40 -0.02 -13.09
N GLY A 88 1.94 1.19 -13.03
CA GLY A 88 1.98 2.09 -14.18
C GLY A 88 0.79 3.02 -14.26
N ALA A 89 0.98 4.14 -14.97
CA ALA A 89 -0.03 5.19 -15.08
C ALA A 89 -1.34 4.68 -15.69
N GLY A 90 -1.24 3.80 -16.70
CA GLY A 90 -2.41 3.24 -17.37
C GLY A 90 -3.28 2.36 -16.49
N ALA A 91 -2.72 1.87 -15.37
CA ALA A 91 -3.46 1.08 -14.39
C ALA A 91 -3.90 1.90 -13.17
N GLY A 92 -3.75 3.22 -13.23
CA GLY A 92 -4.19 4.09 -12.14
C GLY A 92 -3.12 4.40 -11.10
N GLN A 93 -1.85 4.05 -11.37
CA GLN A 93 -0.77 4.44 -10.46
C GLN A 93 -0.47 5.92 -10.65
N THR A 94 -0.68 6.72 -9.61
CA THR A 94 -0.45 8.16 -9.65
C THR A 94 0.82 8.59 -8.90
N VAL A 95 1.29 7.76 -7.98
CA VAL A 95 2.54 8.00 -7.25
C VAL A 95 3.51 6.87 -7.59
N PHE A 96 4.67 7.22 -8.16
CA PHE A 96 5.65 6.23 -8.61
C PHE A 96 6.62 5.86 -7.50
N HIS A 97 6.03 5.33 -6.45
CA HIS A 97 6.64 4.69 -5.31
C HIS A 97 5.69 3.55 -4.96
N LEU A 98 6.12 2.31 -5.16
CA LEU A 98 5.32 1.11 -4.94
C LEU A 98 4.53 1.21 -3.64
N HIS A 99 3.24 0.89 -3.71
CA HIS A 99 2.39 0.84 -2.53
C HIS A 99 1.26 -0.16 -2.75
N LEU A 100 0.80 -0.74 -1.65
CA LEU A 100 -0.28 -1.72 -1.65
C LEU A 100 -1.50 -1.09 -0.99
N HIS A 101 -2.66 -1.24 -1.63
CA HIS A 101 -3.94 -0.75 -1.08
C HIS A 101 -4.63 -1.90 -0.36
N ILE A 102 -4.96 -1.71 0.92
CA ILE A 102 -5.90 -2.57 1.64
C ILE A 102 -7.26 -1.90 1.52
N ILE A 103 -8.22 -2.58 0.92
CA ILE A 103 -9.57 -2.06 0.71
C ILE A 103 -10.56 -3.03 1.35
N GLY A 104 -11.33 -2.55 2.32
CA GLY A 104 -12.26 -3.39 3.07
C GLY A 104 -13.41 -2.63 3.69
N GLY A 105 -14.30 -3.34 4.35
CA GLY A 105 -15.43 -2.74 5.01
C GLY A 105 -16.65 -2.56 4.12
N ARG A 106 -16.63 -3.09 2.90
CA ARG A 106 -17.80 -3.16 2.03
C ARG A 106 -17.83 -4.49 1.29
N GLN A 107 -18.95 -4.80 0.68
CA GLN A 107 -19.12 -6.04 -0.08
C GLN A 107 -18.42 -5.92 -1.43
N PHE A 108 -17.72 -6.98 -1.81
CA PHE A 108 -17.07 -7.08 -3.12
C PHE A 108 -17.64 -8.26 -3.88
N ALA A 109 -17.70 -8.16 -5.21
CA ALA A 109 -18.04 -9.27 -6.08
C ALA A 109 -16.82 -9.61 -6.93
N GLU A 110 -16.58 -10.90 -7.15
CA GLU A 110 -15.41 -11.34 -7.92
C GLU A 110 -15.38 -10.73 -9.32
N GLY A 111 -16.52 -10.63 -9.96
CA GLY A 111 -16.62 -10.06 -11.31
C GLY A 111 -16.33 -8.56 -11.40
N HIS A 112 -16.15 -7.88 -10.29
CA HIS A 112 -15.90 -6.43 -10.25
C HIS A 112 -14.50 -6.11 -9.74
N MET A 113 -13.52 -6.92 -10.10
CA MET A 113 -12.13 -6.71 -9.65
C MET A 113 -11.53 -5.43 -10.18
N ALA A 114 -11.95 -5.01 -11.38
CA ALA A 114 -11.39 -3.84 -12.06
C ALA A 114 -12.16 -2.56 -11.77
N GLY A 115 -13.26 -2.63 -11.06
CA GLY A 115 -14.14 -1.50 -10.83
C GLY A 115 -13.97 -0.76 -9.52
#